data_e5bda2ba3c8d722a10f1c7282ed71ad0
#
_entry.id   e5bda2ba3c8d722a10f1c7282ed71ad0
#
_cell.length_a   1.000
_cell.length_b   1.000
_cell.length_c   1.000
_cell.angle_alpha   90.00
_cell.angle_beta   90.00
_cell.angle_gamma   90.00
#
_symmetry.space_group_name_H-M   'P 1'
#
loop_
_entity.id
_entity.type
_entity.pdbx_description
1 polymer ?
#
loop_
_entity_poly.entity_id
_entity_poly.type
_entity_poly.pdbx_seq_one_letter_code
_entity_poly.pdbx_strand_id
1 'polypeptide(L)'
;MAIPEMQREFVKFRLRADRPTYIGNRFRSYFPGTVLDVGCDQAILREMIGADRYTGVGMTEEASQKLDLEKADRLPYEDASWDTVVCLDTLEHLNNFHQFADELFRVARKFVIISLPNCWVQARRSLTSGRGPIWQYGLPLTNPPDRHKWFFNTEEACAFLKEQTTRKERSVEIVELVLLENRRPLINRIWRRIKYPSRRRYLNLYINTVVCVYRLNARRG
;
A
#
# COMPACT_ATOMS: atom_id res chain seq x y z
N MET A 1 2.90 -5.32 -22.08
CA MET A 1 3.73 -4.16 -21.69
C MET A 1 4.84 -4.63 -20.76
N ALA A 2 6.04 -4.02 -20.86
CA ALA A 2 7.13 -4.35 -19.95
C ALA A 2 6.83 -3.77 -18.57
N ILE A 3 6.94 -4.60 -17.52
CA ILE A 3 6.85 -4.13 -16.12
C ILE A 3 8.16 -3.41 -15.82
N PRO A 4 8.15 -2.19 -15.24
CA PRO A 4 9.37 -1.46 -14.92
C PRO A 4 10.23 -2.25 -13.93
N GLU A 5 11.53 -1.99 -13.95
CA GLU A 5 12.45 -2.59 -12.99
C GLU A 5 12.04 -2.20 -11.56
N MET A 6 12.01 -3.19 -10.67
CA MET A 6 11.71 -2.95 -9.25
C MET A 6 12.83 -2.11 -8.61
N GLN A 7 12.48 -0.89 -8.23
CA GLN A 7 13.38 0.01 -7.51
C GLN A 7 13.38 -0.34 -6.02
N ARG A 8 14.54 -0.27 -5.38
CA ARG A 8 14.66 -0.47 -3.94
C ARG A 8 15.14 0.81 -3.28
N GLU A 9 14.36 1.31 -2.34
CA GLU A 9 14.66 2.54 -1.62
C GLU A 9 14.79 2.29 -0.11
N PHE A 10 15.70 3.04 0.53
CA PHE A 10 15.92 2.97 1.96
C PHE A 10 15.23 4.13 2.66
N VAL A 11 14.27 3.80 3.50
CA VAL A 11 13.43 4.74 4.24
C VAL A 11 13.69 4.66 5.74
N LYS A 12 13.22 5.65 6.49
CA LYS A 12 13.29 5.67 7.94
C LYS A 12 11.92 6.01 8.48
N PHE A 13 11.06 5.00 8.54
CA PHE A 13 9.73 5.15 9.13
C PHE A 13 9.79 4.82 10.61
N ARG A 14 9.44 5.78 11.45
CA ARG A 14 9.35 5.68 12.91
C ARG A 14 7.94 5.91 13.40
N LEU A 15 7.24 6.86 12.77
CA LEU A 15 5.89 7.26 13.07
C LEU A 15 4.93 6.77 11.98
N ARG A 16 3.66 6.68 12.32
CA ARG A 16 2.59 6.30 11.39
C ARG A 16 2.49 7.28 10.20
N ALA A 17 2.71 8.57 10.47
CA ALA A 17 2.70 9.63 9.46
C ALA A 17 3.87 9.59 8.45
N ASP A 18 4.98 8.92 8.77
CA ASP A 18 6.19 8.97 7.91
C ASP A 18 5.96 8.37 6.52
N ARG A 19 5.12 7.32 6.42
CA ARG A 19 4.83 6.67 5.14
C ARG A 19 3.98 7.52 4.21
N PRO A 20 2.80 8.02 4.60
CA PRO A 20 2.03 8.90 3.73
C PRO A 20 2.81 10.17 3.38
N THR A 21 3.61 10.73 4.29
CA THR A 21 4.51 11.87 4.00
C THR A 21 5.54 11.50 2.92
N TYR A 22 6.18 10.34 3.03
CA TYR A 22 7.12 9.86 2.00
C TYR A 22 6.40 9.69 0.66
N ILE A 23 5.23 9.05 0.64
CA ILE A 23 4.44 8.83 -0.58
C ILE A 23 4.06 10.16 -1.23
N GLY A 24 3.54 11.11 -0.46
CA GLY A 24 3.15 12.42 -0.96
C GLY A 24 4.31 13.20 -1.57
N ASN A 25 5.51 13.12 -0.99
CA ASN A 25 6.71 13.77 -1.52
C ASN A 25 7.27 13.03 -2.74
N ARG A 26 7.46 11.71 -2.62
CA ARG A 26 8.14 10.89 -3.63
C ARG A 26 7.33 10.77 -4.92
N PHE A 27 6.01 10.69 -4.79
CA PHE A 27 5.10 10.46 -5.92
C PHE A 27 4.26 11.71 -6.27
N ARG A 28 4.73 12.90 -5.91
CA ARG A 28 4.00 14.17 -6.11
C ARG A 28 3.56 14.40 -7.55
N SER A 29 4.34 13.97 -8.53
CA SER A 29 4.01 14.09 -9.96
C SER A 29 2.77 13.31 -10.38
N TYR A 30 2.34 12.34 -9.57
CA TYR A 30 1.15 11.54 -9.81
C TYR A 30 -0.12 12.10 -9.14
N PHE A 31 -0.06 13.33 -8.61
CA PHE A 31 -1.22 14.07 -8.06
C PHE A 31 -1.58 15.30 -8.91
N PRO A 32 -1.93 15.11 -10.21
CA PRO A 32 -2.15 16.24 -11.11
C PRO A 32 -3.45 17.02 -10.88
N GLY A 33 -4.40 16.45 -10.12
CA GLY A 33 -5.73 17.00 -9.90
C GLY A 33 -6.35 16.51 -8.59
N THR A 34 -7.60 16.03 -8.68
CA THR A 34 -8.36 15.52 -7.54
C THR A 34 -7.80 14.19 -7.02
N VAL A 35 -7.76 14.02 -5.71
CA VAL A 35 -7.21 12.83 -5.05
C VAL A 35 -8.22 12.25 -4.08
N LEU A 36 -8.51 10.96 -4.24
CA LEU A 36 -9.23 10.15 -3.28
C LEU A 36 -8.23 9.28 -2.49
N ASP A 37 -8.23 9.43 -1.17
CA ASP A 37 -7.39 8.65 -0.25
C ASP A 37 -8.26 7.63 0.50
N VAL A 38 -8.16 6.36 0.09
CA VAL A 38 -8.99 5.27 0.61
C VAL A 38 -8.31 4.61 1.79
N GLY A 39 -8.92 4.73 2.97
CA GLY A 39 -8.31 4.36 4.25
C GLY A 39 -7.34 5.43 4.75
N CYS A 40 -7.77 6.69 4.72
CA CYS A 40 -6.94 7.88 4.90
C CYS A 40 -6.29 8.05 6.29
N ASP A 41 -6.68 7.25 7.29
CA ASP A 41 -6.17 7.32 8.67
C ASP A 41 -6.08 8.76 9.20
N GLN A 42 -4.88 9.31 9.40
CA GLN A 42 -4.63 10.67 9.87
C GLN A 42 -4.74 11.75 8.77
N ALA A 43 -5.17 11.39 7.57
CA ALA A 43 -5.33 12.28 6.42
C ALA A 43 -4.09 13.16 6.10
N ILE A 44 -2.88 12.64 6.33
CA ILE A 44 -1.61 13.37 6.15
C ILE A 44 -1.44 13.93 4.73
N LEU A 45 -1.94 13.23 3.72
CA LEU A 45 -1.86 13.68 2.33
C LEU A 45 -2.66 14.96 2.07
N ARG A 46 -3.68 15.26 2.89
CA ARG A 46 -4.49 16.50 2.78
C ARG A 46 -3.62 17.76 2.81
N GLU A 47 -2.66 17.82 3.73
CA GLU A 47 -1.78 18.99 3.88
C GLU A 47 -0.85 19.19 2.67
N MET A 48 -0.50 18.07 2.01
CA MET A 48 0.45 18.07 0.88
C MET A 48 -0.23 18.33 -0.47
N ILE A 49 -1.48 17.91 -0.61
CA ILE A 49 -2.26 17.98 -1.86
C ILE A 49 -3.09 19.26 -1.90
N GLY A 50 -3.56 19.73 -0.76
CA GLY A 50 -4.52 20.83 -0.60
C GLY A 50 -5.94 20.30 -0.38
N ALA A 51 -6.64 20.90 0.59
CA ALA A 51 -7.96 20.44 1.03
C ALA A 51 -9.04 20.52 -0.06
N ASP A 52 -8.88 21.45 -1.02
CA ASP A 52 -9.76 21.64 -2.17
C ASP A 52 -9.71 20.52 -3.20
N ARG A 53 -8.61 19.77 -3.24
CA ARG A 53 -8.38 18.66 -4.18
C ARG A 53 -8.35 17.28 -3.53
N TYR A 54 -8.40 17.21 -2.20
CA TYR A 54 -8.27 16.00 -1.42
C TYR A 54 -9.59 15.57 -0.80
N THR A 55 -9.92 14.28 -0.92
CA THR A 55 -10.97 13.63 -0.15
C THR A 55 -10.42 12.34 0.45
N GLY A 56 -10.46 12.25 1.78
CA GLY A 56 -10.12 11.04 2.51
C GLY A 56 -11.38 10.28 2.93
N VAL A 57 -11.39 8.97 2.70
CA VAL A 57 -12.47 8.08 3.16
C VAL A 57 -11.94 7.04 4.13
N GLY A 58 -12.71 6.79 5.18
CA GLY A 58 -12.35 5.85 6.25
C GLY A 58 -13.23 6.04 7.47
N MET A 59 -12.82 5.43 8.60
CA MET A 59 -13.60 5.49 9.84
C MET A 59 -13.04 6.48 10.87
N THR A 60 -11.90 7.14 10.58
CA THR A 60 -11.25 8.08 11.49
C THR A 60 -11.95 9.44 11.51
N GLU A 61 -11.67 10.24 12.53
CA GLU A 61 -12.24 11.59 12.65
C GLU A 61 -11.68 12.56 11.58
N GLU A 62 -10.49 12.30 11.08
CA GLU A 62 -9.82 13.07 10.03
C GLU A 62 -10.37 12.79 8.63
N ALA A 63 -11.17 11.74 8.46
CA ALA A 63 -11.77 11.41 7.17
C ALA A 63 -12.72 12.52 6.72
N SER A 64 -12.61 12.91 5.44
CA SER A 64 -13.54 13.85 4.82
C SER A 64 -14.95 13.24 4.70
N GLN A 65 -15.00 11.93 4.52
CA GLN A 65 -16.24 11.15 4.48
C GLN A 65 -16.06 9.85 5.28
N LYS A 66 -16.91 9.64 6.27
CA LYS A 66 -16.91 8.38 7.02
C LYS A 66 -17.51 7.25 6.19
N LEU A 67 -16.72 6.20 5.99
CA LEU A 67 -17.10 5.01 5.24
C LEU A 67 -16.44 3.78 5.87
N ASP A 68 -17.25 2.82 6.29
CA ASP A 68 -16.78 1.51 6.74
C ASP A 68 -16.47 0.65 5.50
N LEU A 69 -15.20 0.61 5.10
CA LEU A 69 -14.73 -0.11 3.92
C LEU A 69 -14.97 -1.62 4.02
N GLU A 70 -15.07 -2.15 5.23
CA GLU A 70 -15.35 -3.57 5.46
C GLU A 70 -16.80 -3.95 5.15
N LYS A 71 -17.71 -3.02 5.38
CA LYS A 71 -19.16 -3.23 5.15
C LYS A 71 -19.63 -2.71 3.80
N ALA A 72 -18.82 -1.86 3.16
CA ALA A 72 -19.17 -1.28 1.89
C ALA A 72 -18.92 -2.28 0.76
N ASP A 73 -19.93 -2.52 -0.07
CA ASP A 73 -19.78 -3.34 -1.27
C ASP A 73 -19.07 -2.56 -2.39
N ARG A 74 -19.16 -1.22 -2.35
CA ARG A 74 -18.67 -0.34 -3.40
C ARG A 74 -18.32 1.04 -2.84
N LEU A 75 -17.34 1.71 -3.45
CA LEU A 75 -17.08 3.13 -3.20
C LEU A 75 -18.23 3.99 -3.76
N PRO A 76 -18.74 4.99 -3.02
CA PRO A 76 -19.90 5.79 -3.40
C PRO A 76 -19.54 6.89 -4.42
N TYR A 77 -18.73 6.54 -5.41
CA TYR A 77 -18.26 7.44 -6.46
C TYR A 77 -18.46 6.81 -7.83
N GLU A 78 -18.65 7.67 -8.84
CA GLU A 78 -18.78 7.27 -10.22
C GLU A 78 -17.47 6.74 -10.80
N ASP A 79 -17.56 6.02 -11.90
CA ASP A 79 -16.39 5.52 -12.64
C ASP A 79 -15.54 6.71 -13.10
N ALA A 80 -14.22 6.58 -12.97
CA ALA A 80 -13.24 7.58 -13.42
C ALA A 80 -13.50 9.02 -12.91
N SER A 81 -14.05 9.14 -11.68
CA SER A 81 -14.38 10.44 -11.07
C SER A 81 -13.19 11.13 -10.42
N TRP A 82 -12.11 10.40 -10.09
CA TRP A 82 -10.93 10.92 -9.41
C TRP A 82 -9.67 10.83 -10.27
N ASP A 83 -8.89 11.93 -10.35
CA ASP A 83 -7.64 11.92 -11.11
C ASP A 83 -6.64 10.90 -10.56
N THR A 84 -6.51 10.84 -9.24
CA THR A 84 -5.66 9.86 -8.55
C THR A 84 -6.40 9.24 -7.38
N VAL A 85 -6.28 7.92 -7.26
CA VAL A 85 -6.76 7.16 -6.12
C VAL A 85 -5.57 6.58 -5.36
N VAL A 86 -5.53 6.80 -4.06
CA VAL A 86 -4.46 6.31 -3.18
C VAL A 86 -5.06 5.34 -2.18
N CYS A 87 -4.37 4.24 -1.91
CA CYS A 87 -4.74 3.26 -0.87
C CYS A 87 -3.46 2.73 -0.22
N LEU A 88 -3.18 3.19 1.00
CA LEU A 88 -1.91 2.93 1.68
C LEU A 88 -2.12 2.01 2.87
N ASP A 89 -1.59 0.77 2.77
CA ASP A 89 -1.65 -0.23 3.84
C ASP A 89 -3.05 -0.33 4.47
N THR A 90 -4.05 -0.51 3.62
CA THR A 90 -5.47 -0.56 3.99
C THR A 90 -6.11 -1.88 3.55
N LEU A 91 -5.80 -2.35 2.35
CA LEU A 91 -6.42 -3.54 1.77
C LEU A 91 -6.25 -4.78 2.64
N GLU A 92 -5.12 -4.94 3.32
CA GLU A 92 -4.82 -6.08 4.19
C GLU A 92 -5.75 -6.19 5.41
N HIS A 93 -6.49 -5.13 5.73
CA HIS A 93 -7.47 -5.09 6.81
C HIS A 93 -8.86 -5.55 6.35
N LEU A 94 -9.12 -5.64 5.04
CA LEU A 94 -10.44 -5.90 4.47
C LEU A 94 -10.63 -7.37 4.10
N ASN A 95 -11.76 -7.98 4.45
CA ASN A 95 -12.13 -9.31 3.96
C ASN A 95 -12.36 -9.30 2.44
N ASN A 96 -12.94 -8.22 1.93
CA ASN A 96 -13.24 -7.96 0.52
C ASN A 96 -12.06 -7.34 -0.25
N PHE A 97 -10.81 -7.68 0.13
CA PHE A 97 -9.54 -7.16 -0.43
C PHE A 97 -9.54 -7.02 -1.96
N HIS A 98 -9.90 -8.09 -2.66
CA HIS A 98 -9.86 -8.12 -4.14
C HIS A 98 -10.92 -7.21 -4.75
N GLN A 99 -12.14 -7.24 -4.23
CA GLN A 99 -13.24 -6.39 -4.67
C GLN A 99 -12.91 -4.91 -4.47
N PHE A 100 -12.36 -4.56 -3.30
CA PHE A 100 -11.93 -3.18 -3.05
C PHE A 100 -10.75 -2.75 -3.92
N ALA A 101 -9.82 -3.64 -4.21
CA ALA A 101 -8.77 -3.33 -5.18
C ALA A 101 -9.37 -3.01 -6.57
N ASP A 102 -10.44 -3.71 -6.99
CA ASP A 102 -11.14 -3.42 -8.24
C ASP A 102 -11.80 -2.04 -8.21
N GLU A 103 -12.40 -1.65 -7.08
CA GLU A 103 -13.02 -0.35 -6.89
C GLU A 103 -12.03 0.82 -6.98
N LEU A 104 -10.78 0.65 -6.50
CA LEU A 104 -9.74 1.67 -6.64
C LEU A 104 -9.51 2.03 -8.13
N PHE A 105 -9.45 1.01 -8.99
CA PHE A 105 -9.26 1.22 -10.43
C PHE A 105 -10.53 1.72 -11.13
N ARG A 106 -11.71 1.35 -10.63
CA ARG A 106 -12.98 1.80 -11.21
C ARG A 106 -13.15 3.30 -11.06
N VAL A 107 -12.90 3.84 -9.87
CA VAL A 107 -13.12 5.27 -9.58
C VAL A 107 -11.96 6.15 -10.03
N ALA A 108 -10.79 5.57 -10.35
CA ALA A 108 -9.63 6.32 -10.83
C ALA A 108 -9.74 6.65 -12.32
N ARG A 109 -9.27 7.85 -12.68
CA ARG A 109 -9.20 8.34 -14.07
C ARG A 109 -7.79 8.25 -14.66
N LYS A 110 -6.75 8.59 -13.88
CA LYS A 110 -5.37 8.69 -14.38
C LYS A 110 -4.40 7.79 -13.63
N PHE A 111 -4.41 7.82 -12.30
CA PHE A 111 -3.44 7.10 -11.49
C PHE A 111 -4.09 6.35 -10.33
N VAL A 112 -3.51 5.19 -10.00
CA VAL A 112 -3.77 4.47 -8.75
C VAL A 112 -2.44 4.23 -8.05
N ILE A 113 -2.35 4.55 -6.76
CA ILE A 113 -1.20 4.28 -5.91
C ILE A 113 -1.62 3.33 -4.80
N ILE A 114 -1.02 2.15 -4.77
CA ILE A 114 -1.30 1.13 -3.75
C ILE A 114 -0.02 0.85 -2.99
N SER A 115 -0.08 0.85 -1.67
CA SER A 115 0.97 0.24 -0.85
C SER A 115 0.45 -0.97 -0.10
N LEU A 116 1.32 -1.99 0.02
CA LEU A 116 1.05 -3.22 0.77
C LEU A 116 2.21 -3.50 1.72
N PRO A 117 1.95 -3.82 3.01
CA PRO A 117 3.00 -4.16 3.95
C PRO A 117 3.54 -5.57 3.66
N ASN A 118 4.74 -5.83 4.12
CA ASN A 118 5.25 -7.20 4.19
C ASN A 118 4.99 -7.79 5.57
N CYS A 119 4.01 -8.64 5.66
CA CYS A 119 3.55 -9.27 6.90
C CYS A 119 4.63 -10.15 7.54
N TRP A 120 5.49 -10.77 6.75
CA TRP A 120 6.60 -11.58 7.26
C TRP A 120 7.61 -10.75 8.04
N VAL A 121 7.87 -9.50 7.66
CA VAL A 121 8.75 -8.60 8.42
C VAL A 121 8.16 -8.29 9.78
N GLN A 122 6.84 -8.09 9.86
CA GLN A 122 6.14 -7.82 11.11
C GLN A 122 6.19 -9.02 12.07
N ALA A 123 5.97 -10.23 11.54
CA ALA A 123 5.94 -11.46 12.32
C ALA A 123 7.35 -12.00 12.67
N ARG A 124 8.34 -11.76 11.81
CA ARG A 124 9.65 -12.40 11.84
C ARG A 124 10.33 -12.40 13.20
N ARG A 125 10.35 -11.25 13.90
CA ARG A 125 11.05 -11.14 15.18
C ARG A 125 10.48 -12.10 16.22
N SER A 126 9.16 -12.12 16.36
CA SER A 126 8.47 -12.98 17.30
C SER A 126 8.67 -14.46 16.96
N LEU A 127 8.53 -14.81 15.68
CA LEU A 127 8.73 -16.18 15.20
C LEU A 127 10.17 -16.67 15.42
N THR A 128 11.18 -15.84 15.11
CA THR A 128 12.59 -16.26 15.22
C THR A 128 13.12 -16.26 16.65
N SER A 129 12.53 -15.47 17.54
CA SER A 129 12.90 -15.45 18.98
C SER A 129 12.08 -16.43 19.82
N GLY A 130 11.03 -17.02 19.24
CA GLY A 130 10.11 -17.92 19.93
C GLY A 130 9.30 -17.23 21.05
N ARG A 131 9.19 -15.90 21.02
CA ARG A 131 8.50 -15.13 22.07
C ARG A 131 7.99 -13.79 21.59
N GLY A 132 6.99 -13.26 22.31
CA GLY A 132 6.34 -11.99 22.03
C GLY A 132 5.15 -12.14 21.07
N PRO A 133 4.20 -11.19 21.11
CA PRO A 133 3.02 -11.21 20.26
C PRO A 133 3.37 -10.81 18.82
N ILE A 134 2.55 -11.25 17.89
CA ILE A 134 2.49 -10.70 16.54
C ILE A 134 1.21 -9.85 16.50
N TRP A 135 1.34 -8.56 16.75
CA TRP A 135 0.23 -7.65 17.03
C TRP A 135 -0.90 -7.70 15.97
N GLN A 136 -0.54 -7.75 14.69
CA GLN A 136 -1.51 -7.76 13.60
C GLN A 136 -2.22 -9.12 13.41
N TYR A 137 -1.63 -10.24 13.88
CA TYR A 137 -2.09 -11.60 13.59
C TYR A 137 -2.30 -12.47 14.84
N GLY A 138 -1.67 -12.11 15.95
CA GLY A 138 -1.74 -12.88 17.19
C GLY A 138 -3.15 -12.96 17.78
N LEU A 139 -3.32 -13.71 18.84
CA LEU A 139 -4.56 -13.81 19.60
C LEU A 139 -4.50 -12.84 20.78
N PRO A 140 -5.00 -11.60 20.64
CA PRO A 140 -5.06 -10.64 21.73
C PRO A 140 -6.20 -10.98 22.69
N LEU A 141 -6.09 -10.49 23.94
CA LEU A 141 -7.14 -10.68 24.95
C LEU A 141 -8.41 -9.87 24.65
N THR A 142 -8.27 -8.76 23.90
CA THR A 142 -9.37 -7.92 23.47
C THR A 142 -9.35 -7.79 21.95
N ASN A 143 -10.50 -7.51 21.34
CA ASN A 143 -10.57 -7.33 19.89
C ASN A 143 -9.75 -6.09 19.45
N PRO A 144 -8.67 -6.25 18.66
CA PRO A 144 -7.83 -5.14 18.26
C PRO A 144 -8.51 -4.35 17.13
N PRO A 145 -8.36 -3.01 17.12
CA PRO A 145 -8.91 -2.17 16.06
C PRO A 145 -8.16 -2.30 14.73
N ASP A 146 -6.92 -2.81 14.76
CA ASP A 146 -5.98 -2.78 13.64
C ASP A 146 -5.48 -4.20 13.33
N ARG A 147 -6.39 -5.07 12.85
CA ARG A 147 -6.07 -6.46 12.55
C ARG A 147 -5.91 -6.68 11.06
N HIS A 148 -4.77 -7.29 10.66
CA HIS A 148 -4.61 -7.78 9.30
C HIS A 148 -5.37 -9.11 9.13
N LYS A 149 -6.08 -9.22 8.03
CA LYS A 149 -6.83 -10.42 7.64
C LYS A 149 -6.07 -11.28 6.65
N TRP A 150 -5.10 -10.67 5.95
CA TRP A 150 -4.25 -11.31 4.96
C TRP A 150 -2.81 -11.36 5.44
N PHE A 151 -2.17 -12.52 5.28
CA PHE A 151 -0.77 -12.76 5.69
C PHE A 151 0.06 -13.13 4.46
N PHE A 152 0.82 -12.19 3.93
CA PHE A 152 1.60 -12.32 2.70
C PHE A 152 3.00 -11.71 2.85
N ASN A 153 3.88 -12.09 1.94
CA ASN A 153 5.24 -11.57 1.85
C ASN A 153 5.41 -10.62 0.66
N THR A 154 6.63 -10.10 0.45
CA THR A 154 6.95 -9.19 -0.64
C THR A 154 6.68 -9.78 -2.02
N GLU A 155 6.98 -11.07 -2.22
CA GLU A 155 6.78 -11.74 -3.52
C GLU A 155 5.31 -11.85 -3.88
N GLU A 156 4.48 -12.28 -2.92
CA GLU A 156 3.03 -12.38 -3.09
C GLU A 156 2.40 -10.99 -3.32
N ALA A 157 2.81 -9.97 -2.55
CA ALA A 157 2.38 -8.60 -2.78
C ALA A 157 2.76 -8.12 -4.20
N CYS A 158 3.99 -8.35 -4.64
CA CYS A 158 4.42 -8.00 -6.00
C CYS A 158 3.65 -8.77 -7.08
N ALA A 159 3.36 -10.06 -6.86
CA ALA A 159 2.58 -10.87 -7.79
C ALA A 159 1.17 -10.32 -7.95
N PHE A 160 0.49 -10.06 -6.82
CA PHE A 160 -0.84 -9.44 -6.81
C PHE A 160 -0.86 -8.09 -7.55
N LEU A 161 0.11 -7.21 -7.25
CA LEU A 161 0.17 -5.89 -7.88
C LEU A 161 0.43 -5.99 -9.39
N LYS A 162 1.27 -6.92 -9.83
CA LYS A 162 1.55 -7.16 -11.26
C LYS A 162 0.34 -7.72 -11.99
N GLU A 163 -0.42 -8.60 -11.36
CA GLU A 163 -1.60 -9.21 -11.95
C GLU A 163 -2.66 -8.18 -12.34
N GLN A 164 -2.72 -7.02 -11.65
CA GLN A 164 -3.68 -5.97 -11.99
C GLN A 164 -3.54 -5.46 -13.44
N THR A 165 -2.36 -5.59 -14.05
CA THR A 165 -2.12 -5.19 -15.45
C THR A 165 -2.53 -6.23 -16.47
N THR A 166 -2.82 -7.46 -16.05
CA THR A 166 -3.18 -8.58 -16.94
C THR A 166 -4.71 -8.79 -17.01
N ARG A 167 -5.46 -8.12 -16.15
CA ARG A 167 -6.92 -8.23 -16.13
C ARG A 167 -7.52 -7.59 -17.37
N LYS A 168 -8.32 -8.34 -18.12
CA LYS A 168 -8.87 -7.94 -19.44
C LYS A 168 -9.74 -6.69 -19.39
N GLU A 169 -10.41 -6.48 -18.26
CA GLU A 169 -11.31 -5.35 -18.05
C GLU A 169 -10.57 -4.02 -17.80
N ARG A 170 -9.22 -4.06 -17.70
CA ARG A 170 -8.40 -2.91 -17.35
C ARG A 170 -7.36 -2.62 -18.42
N SER A 171 -7.29 -1.35 -18.81
CA SER A 171 -6.17 -0.84 -19.60
C SER A 171 -5.26 -0.02 -18.70
N VAL A 172 -4.37 -0.72 -17.96
CA VAL A 172 -3.47 -0.11 -16.99
C VAL A 172 -2.04 -0.60 -17.18
N GLU A 173 -1.08 0.26 -16.86
CA GLU A 173 0.34 -0.08 -16.83
C GLU A 173 0.95 0.28 -15.48
N ILE A 174 1.93 -0.50 -15.02
CA ILE A 174 2.74 -0.11 -13.87
C ILE A 174 3.79 0.89 -14.35
N VAL A 175 3.79 2.09 -13.77
CA VAL A 175 4.80 3.12 -14.05
C VAL A 175 5.93 3.12 -13.02
N GLU A 176 5.63 2.75 -11.77
CA GLU A 176 6.65 2.53 -10.75
C GLU A 176 6.28 1.35 -9.85
N LEU A 177 7.29 0.54 -9.49
CA LEU A 177 7.18 -0.52 -8.49
C LEU A 177 8.37 -0.40 -7.53
N VAL A 178 8.11 0.08 -6.32
CA VAL A 178 9.13 0.47 -5.33
C VAL A 178 9.07 -0.43 -4.10
N LEU A 179 10.23 -0.96 -3.72
CA LEU A 179 10.41 -1.79 -2.53
C LEU A 179 11.04 -0.94 -1.43
N LEU A 180 10.32 -0.66 -0.37
CA LEU A 180 10.78 0.16 0.74
C LEU A 180 11.40 -0.72 1.84
N GLU A 181 12.67 -0.45 2.16
CA GLU A 181 13.37 -1.12 3.25
C GLU A 181 13.76 -0.11 4.33
N ASN A 182 13.44 -0.42 5.59
CA ASN A 182 13.88 0.41 6.70
C ASN A 182 15.41 0.45 6.80
N ARG A 183 15.96 1.67 6.73
CA ARG A 183 17.40 1.93 6.78
C ARG A 183 17.99 1.40 8.08
N ARG A 184 19.07 0.65 7.96
CA ARG A 184 19.86 0.12 9.07
C ARG A 184 21.33 0.47 8.89
N PRO A 185 22.14 0.45 9.95
CA PRO A 185 23.59 0.61 9.83
C PRO A 185 24.18 -0.32 8.75
N LEU A 186 25.21 0.17 8.04
CA LEU A 186 25.79 -0.55 6.90
C LEU A 186 26.25 -1.96 7.29
N ILE A 187 26.86 -2.11 8.45
CA ILE A 187 27.32 -3.41 8.96
C ILE A 187 26.18 -4.42 9.06
N ASN A 188 25.00 -4.00 9.56
CA ASN A 188 23.83 -4.88 9.66
C ASN A 188 23.30 -5.28 8.27
N ARG A 189 23.41 -4.39 7.28
CA ARG A 189 23.00 -4.68 5.91
C ARG A 189 23.93 -5.69 5.25
N ILE A 190 25.24 -5.55 5.46
CA ILE A 190 26.25 -6.50 4.99
C ILE A 190 26.00 -7.88 5.61
N TRP A 191 25.87 -7.97 6.94
CA TRP A 191 25.57 -9.21 7.64
C TRP A 191 24.31 -9.91 7.15
N ARG A 192 23.25 -9.15 6.91
CA ARG A 192 22.01 -9.69 6.34
C ARG A 192 22.24 -10.26 4.94
N ARG A 193 23.06 -9.58 4.12
CA ARG A 193 23.34 -10.03 2.76
C ARG A 193 24.17 -11.31 2.75
N ILE A 194 25.13 -11.43 3.66
CA ILE A 194 25.92 -12.66 3.85
C ILE A 194 25.01 -13.81 4.33
N LYS A 195 24.20 -13.57 5.34
CA LYS A 195 23.28 -14.56 5.90
C LYS A 195 22.19 -15.01 4.93
N TYR A 196 21.75 -14.10 4.03
CA TYR A 196 20.69 -14.34 3.06
C TYR A 196 21.16 -13.94 1.66
N PRO A 197 22.01 -14.76 1.01
CA PRO A 197 22.57 -14.46 -0.31
C PRO A 197 21.49 -14.48 -1.40
N SER A 198 20.47 -15.31 -1.26
CA SER A 198 19.33 -15.33 -2.18
C SER A 198 18.55 -14.03 -2.15
N ARG A 199 18.45 -13.34 -3.31
CA ARG A 199 17.68 -12.09 -3.47
C ARG A 199 16.23 -12.27 -3.01
N ARG A 200 15.58 -13.35 -3.42
CA ARG A 200 14.20 -13.70 -3.06
C ARG A 200 14.01 -13.77 -1.54
N ARG A 201 14.86 -14.56 -0.86
CA ARG A 201 14.79 -14.70 0.63
C ARG A 201 15.05 -13.36 1.31
N TYR A 202 16.02 -12.60 0.83
CA TYR A 202 16.34 -11.29 1.39
C TYR A 202 15.13 -10.34 1.30
N LEU A 203 14.53 -10.20 0.11
CA LEU A 203 13.39 -9.30 -0.10
C LEU A 203 12.20 -9.68 0.78
N ASN A 204 11.85 -10.97 0.84
CA ASN A 204 10.74 -11.43 1.69
C ASN A 204 10.97 -11.22 3.19
N LEU A 205 12.22 -11.15 3.64
CA LEU A 205 12.55 -10.99 5.07
C LEU A 205 12.84 -9.54 5.48
N TYR A 206 13.10 -8.62 4.55
CA TYR A 206 13.61 -7.30 4.92
C TYR A 206 12.94 -6.11 4.23
N ILE A 207 12.23 -6.29 3.11
CA ILE A 207 11.38 -5.24 2.56
C ILE A 207 10.19 -5.03 3.49
N ASN A 208 9.93 -3.80 3.87
CA ASN A 208 8.83 -3.46 4.79
C ASN A 208 7.52 -3.24 4.07
N THR A 209 7.56 -2.56 2.90
CA THR A 209 6.37 -2.17 2.15
C THR A 209 6.69 -2.21 0.66
N VAL A 210 5.73 -2.63 -0.14
CA VAL A 210 5.74 -2.52 -1.61
C VAL A 210 4.80 -1.40 -2.00
N VAL A 211 5.26 -0.48 -2.85
CA VAL A 211 4.44 0.60 -3.41
C VAL A 211 4.38 0.43 -4.92
N CYS A 212 3.19 0.47 -5.46
CA CYS A 212 2.95 0.39 -6.89
C CYS A 212 2.16 1.60 -7.36
N VAL A 213 2.64 2.23 -8.43
CA VAL A 213 1.94 3.31 -9.13
C VAL A 213 1.50 2.79 -10.48
N TYR A 214 0.22 2.91 -10.75
CA TYR A 214 -0.39 2.56 -12.02
C TYR A 214 -0.82 3.82 -12.77
N ARG A 215 -0.65 3.78 -14.09
CA ARG A 215 -1.28 4.71 -15.01
C ARG A 215 -2.45 4.01 -15.69
N LEU A 216 -3.58 4.67 -15.73
CA LEU A 216 -4.75 4.22 -16.48
C LEU A 216 -4.67 4.83 -17.89
N ASN A 217 -4.78 3.98 -18.90
CA ASN A 217 -4.92 4.45 -20.27
C ASN A 217 -6.38 4.83 -20.50
N ALA A 218 -6.60 5.87 -21.32
CA ALA A 218 -7.97 6.26 -21.68
C ALA A 218 -8.73 5.03 -22.18
N ARG A 219 -9.93 4.78 -21.63
CA ARG A 219 -10.82 3.74 -22.16
C ARG A 219 -11.03 4.06 -23.62
N ARG A 220 -10.63 3.17 -24.52
CA ARG A 220 -11.06 3.26 -25.93
C ARG A 220 -12.57 3.03 -25.90
N GLY A 221 -13.32 4.11 -26.14
CA GLY A 221 -14.78 4.07 -26.31
C GLY A 221 -15.18 3.18 -27.50
#